data_803967b47df7765f81d0b20092fc3da3
#
_entry.id   803967b47df7765f81d0b20092fc3da3
#
_cell.length_a   1.000
_cell.length_b   1.000
_cell.length_c   1.000
_cell.angle_alpha   90.00
_cell.angle_beta   90.00
_cell.angle_gamma   90.00
#
_symmetry.space_group_name_H-M   'P 1'
#
loop_
_entity.id
_entity.type
_entity.pdbx_description
1 polymer ?
#
loop_
_entity_poly.entity_id
_entity_poly.type
_entity_poly.pdbx_seq_one_letter_code
_entity_poly.pdbx_strand_id
1 'polypeptide(L)'
;PAPWVDFLFNAQGEDVVSGRRSAQGHDQLAAAAPPVWHELLAATQQLEQAFGDMQDFEFTVENGRLWLLQTRAGKRTAQATARIALDLADEGVISLDEARRRTEGLGEDQLAVPRVVTEHGAAQPLAQAVSAAHGVAIGEIVLDEAAARARQAAGATVLLLRQDAETRDLAALDIAAGLLTARGARTSHAAVVARQLGKVCLVGCEQLVIDTPHRRVRLGGEELAEGEVLTLDGGSGAIWRGAVRTVREVPQDLMARLAALRAG
;
A
#
# COMPACT_ATOMS: atom_id res chain seq x y z
N PRO A 1 -10.81 14.63 6.00
CA PRO A 1 -10.53 13.25 6.49
C PRO A 1 -9.38 13.28 7.50
N ALA A 2 -9.35 12.31 8.45
CA ALA A 2 -8.21 12.18 9.37
C ALA A 2 -6.95 11.73 8.63
N PRO A 3 -5.75 12.22 9.00
CA PRO A 3 -4.51 11.78 8.41
C PRO A 3 -4.24 10.30 8.74
N TRP A 4 -3.62 9.59 7.82
CA TRP A 4 -3.08 8.26 8.11
C TRP A 4 -1.81 8.42 8.93
N VAL A 5 -1.75 7.78 10.10
CA VAL A 5 -0.63 7.89 11.03
C VAL A 5 -0.18 6.49 11.47
N ASP A 6 1.13 6.26 11.42
CA ASP A 6 1.81 5.15 12.06
C ASP A 6 2.81 5.72 13.06
N PHE A 7 2.75 5.28 14.32
CA PHE A 7 3.67 5.76 15.35
C PHE A 7 4.04 4.66 16.37
N LEU A 8 5.11 4.88 17.12
CA LEU A 8 5.55 4.04 18.23
C LEU A 8 5.95 4.92 19.42
N PHE A 9 5.60 4.46 20.63
CA PHE A 9 6.11 5.06 21.86
C PHE A 9 7.55 4.60 22.15
N ASN A 10 8.36 5.52 22.68
CA ASN A 10 9.74 5.25 23.12
C ASN A 10 10.54 4.48 22.05
N ALA A 11 10.56 5.01 20.83
CA ALA A 11 11.17 4.39 19.67
C ALA A 11 11.95 5.42 18.85
N GLN A 12 12.87 4.92 18.04
CA GLN A 12 13.54 5.71 17.00
C GLN A 12 12.78 5.58 15.68
N GLY A 13 12.97 6.50 14.74
CA GLY A 13 12.34 6.45 13.43
C GLY A 13 12.58 5.13 12.69
N GLU A 14 13.77 4.53 12.85
CA GLU A 14 14.10 3.22 12.29
C GLU A 14 13.21 2.08 12.81
N ASP A 15 12.72 2.16 14.04
CA ASP A 15 11.84 1.14 14.61
C ASP A 15 10.47 1.14 13.92
N VAL A 16 9.98 2.33 13.52
CA VAL A 16 8.71 2.49 12.79
C VAL A 16 8.83 1.91 11.38
N VAL A 17 9.87 2.30 10.64
CA VAL A 17 10.04 1.92 9.23
C VAL A 17 10.58 0.50 9.05
N SER A 18 11.31 -0.05 10.04
CA SER A 18 11.82 -1.43 9.95
C SER A 18 10.73 -2.50 10.08
N GLY A 19 9.56 -2.14 10.63
CA GLY A 19 8.48 -3.08 10.86
C GLY A 19 8.76 -4.14 11.94
N ARG A 20 9.86 -4.01 12.70
CA ARG A 20 10.22 -4.93 13.79
C ARG A 20 9.25 -4.84 14.97
N ARG A 21 8.59 -3.70 15.12
CA ARG A 21 7.54 -3.45 16.11
C ARG A 21 6.26 -3.06 15.37
N SER A 22 5.11 -3.54 15.85
CA SER A 22 3.81 -3.17 15.29
C SER A 22 3.52 -1.69 15.58
N ALA A 23 3.44 -0.87 14.54
CA ALA A 23 3.06 0.52 14.66
C ALA A 23 1.60 0.66 15.12
N GLN A 24 1.33 1.73 15.86
CA GLN A 24 -0.01 2.10 16.30
C GLN A 24 -0.59 3.15 15.36
N GLY A 25 -1.90 3.16 15.20
CA GLY A 25 -2.61 4.07 14.32
C GLY A 25 -3.10 5.35 15.00
N HIS A 26 -3.76 6.20 14.23
CA HIS A 26 -4.24 7.51 14.69
C HIS A 26 -5.19 7.45 15.90
N ASP A 27 -6.05 6.42 16.02
CA ASP A 27 -6.97 6.29 17.15
C ASP A 27 -6.23 6.14 18.49
N GLN A 28 -5.14 5.36 18.48
CA GLN A 28 -4.30 5.17 19.66
C GLN A 28 -3.56 6.47 20.03
N LEU A 29 -3.08 7.23 19.03
CA LEU A 29 -2.45 8.53 19.29
C LEU A 29 -3.45 9.53 19.85
N ALA A 30 -4.63 9.62 19.26
CA ALA A 30 -5.71 10.49 19.71
C ALA A 30 -6.13 10.20 21.16
N ALA A 31 -6.18 8.92 21.55
CA ALA A 31 -6.53 8.50 22.89
C ALA A 31 -5.40 8.73 23.91
N ALA A 32 -4.15 8.44 23.53
CA ALA A 32 -3.00 8.51 24.42
C ALA A 32 -2.46 9.94 24.63
N ALA A 33 -2.54 10.80 23.60
CA ALA A 33 -2.01 12.15 23.62
C ALA A 33 -2.92 13.14 22.85
N PRO A 34 -4.13 13.44 23.34
CA PRO A 34 -5.08 14.31 22.66
C PRO A 34 -4.52 15.68 22.24
N PRO A 35 -3.72 16.38 23.07
CA PRO A 35 -3.13 17.67 22.66
C PRO A 35 -2.21 17.53 21.44
N VAL A 36 -1.37 16.49 21.41
CA VAL A 36 -0.47 16.19 20.29
C VAL A 36 -1.27 15.86 19.02
N TRP A 37 -2.35 15.10 19.18
CA TRP A 37 -3.25 14.79 18.07
C TRP A 37 -3.85 16.05 17.44
N HIS A 38 -4.33 16.99 18.26
CA HIS A 38 -4.86 18.26 17.75
C HIS A 38 -3.79 19.10 17.05
N GLU A 39 -2.57 19.14 17.61
CA GLU A 39 -1.44 19.84 16.98
C GLU A 39 -1.06 19.19 15.64
N LEU A 40 -1.08 17.84 15.56
CA LEU A 40 -0.82 17.09 14.34
C LEU A 40 -1.87 17.38 13.26
N LEU A 41 -3.16 17.43 13.62
CA LEU A 41 -4.22 17.80 12.68
C LEU A 41 -4.05 19.22 12.13
N ALA A 42 -3.69 20.16 12.98
CA ALA A 42 -3.41 21.54 12.53
C ALA A 42 -2.19 21.60 11.61
N ALA A 43 -1.14 20.86 11.92
CA ALA A 43 0.06 20.77 11.09
C ALA A 43 -0.23 20.16 9.71
N THR A 44 -1.06 19.10 9.62
CA THR A 44 -1.50 18.52 8.33
C THR A 44 -2.18 19.55 7.45
N GLN A 45 -3.13 20.30 7.99
CA GLN A 45 -3.85 21.33 7.24
C GLN A 45 -2.92 22.45 6.77
N GLN A 46 -2.00 22.90 7.63
CA GLN A 46 -1.02 23.92 7.26
C GLN A 46 -0.09 23.44 6.14
N LEU A 47 0.37 22.21 6.18
CA LEU A 47 1.20 21.63 5.13
C LEU A 47 0.44 21.50 3.81
N GLU A 48 -0.80 21.00 3.82
CA GLU A 48 -1.63 20.92 2.61
C GLU A 48 -1.85 22.30 1.98
N GLN A 49 -2.18 23.31 2.79
CA GLN A 49 -2.37 24.68 2.31
C GLN A 49 -1.08 25.29 1.77
N ALA A 50 0.05 25.09 2.46
CA ALA A 50 1.33 25.68 2.09
C ALA A 50 1.88 25.10 0.79
N PHE A 51 1.72 23.79 0.57
CA PHE A 51 2.20 23.09 -0.62
C PHE A 51 1.14 22.95 -1.72
N GLY A 52 -0.11 23.22 -1.40
CA GLY A 52 -1.24 23.00 -2.31
C GLY A 52 -1.38 21.53 -2.71
N ASP A 53 -0.92 20.60 -1.88
CA ASP A 53 -0.91 19.18 -2.18
C ASP A 53 -0.83 18.32 -0.91
N MET A 54 -1.28 17.06 -1.04
CA MET A 54 -1.14 16.06 0.02
C MET A 54 0.34 15.83 0.36
N GLN A 55 0.65 15.84 1.65
CA GLN A 55 2.00 15.69 2.16
C GLN A 55 2.17 14.39 2.94
N ASP A 56 3.31 13.73 2.71
CA ASP A 56 3.85 12.65 3.52
C ASP A 56 4.92 13.27 4.41
N PHE A 57 4.78 13.18 5.74
CA PHE A 57 5.70 13.82 6.66
C PHE A 57 6.03 12.94 7.87
N GLU A 58 7.20 13.18 8.41
CA GLU A 58 7.71 12.51 9.60
C GLU A 58 7.64 13.46 10.79
N PHE A 59 7.30 12.92 11.95
CA PHE A 59 7.22 13.70 13.18
C PHE A 59 7.80 12.92 14.38
N THR A 60 8.15 13.67 15.41
CA THR A 60 8.45 13.13 16.74
C THR A 60 7.73 13.94 17.81
N VAL A 61 7.54 13.32 18.97
CA VAL A 61 6.97 13.97 20.14
C VAL A 61 7.96 13.86 21.29
N GLU A 62 8.39 14.97 21.80
CA GLU A 62 9.29 15.06 22.93
C GLU A 62 8.71 15.97 24.00
N ASN A 63 8.61 15.50 25.23
CA ASN A 63 8.04 16.24 26.36
C ASN A 63 6.63 16.82 26.08
N GLY A 64 5.80 16.07 25.35
CA GLY A 64 4.44 16.48 24.98
C GLY A 64 4.35 17.51 23.86
N ARG A 65 5.46 17.86 23.20
CA ARG A 65 5.54 18.79 22.07
C ARG A 65 5.76 18.05 20.76
N LEU A 66 5.01 18.39 19.73
CA LEU A 66 5.16 17.90 18.37
C LEU A 66 6.32 18.58 17.65
N TRP A 67 7.12 17.79 16.93
CA TRP A 67 8.18 18.26 16.05
C TRP A 67 8.02 17.62 14.68
N LEU A 68 7.88 18.43 13.64
CA LEU A 68 7.94 17.96 12.26
C LEU A 68 9.41 17.84 11.84
N LEU A 69 9.78 16.68 11.33
CA LEU A 69 11.16 16.38 10.97
C LEU A 69 11.40 16.55 9.48
N GLN A 70 10.48 16.05 8.65
CA GLN A 70 10.59 16.05 7.20
C GLN A 70 9.20 16.03 6.57
N THR A 71 9.05 16.69 5.42
CA THR A 71 7.86 16.58 4.57
C THR A 71 8.25 16.38 3.11
N ARG A 72 7.41 15.68 2.37
CA ARG A 72 7.56 15.45 0.93
C ARG A 72 6.19 15.26 0.27
N ALA A 73 6.13 15.49 -1.04
CA ALA A 73 4.94 15.14 -1.82
C ALA A 73 4.71 13.62 -1.78
N GLY A 74 3.53 13.19 -1.40
CA GLY A 74 3.16 11.77 -1.32
C GLY A 74 3.10 11.13 -2.70
N LYS A 75 3.82 10.01 -2.88
CA LYS A 75 3.71 9.18 -4.08
C LYS A 75 2.35 8.49 -4.11
N ARG A 76 1.72 8.45 -5.30
CA ARG A 76 0.32 8.06 -5.40
C ARG A 76 -0.01 7.45 -6.76
N THR A 77 -1.09 6.66 -6.78
CA THR A 77 -1.67 6.09 -8.01
C THR A 77 -2.42 7.16 -8.81
N ALA A 78 -2.75 6.87 -10.07
CA ALA A 78 -3.59 7.74 -10.89
C ALA A 78 -4.95 8.05 -10.24
N GLN A 79 -5.58 7.06 -9.61
CA GLN A 79 -6.82 7.27 -8.86
C GLN A 79 -6.64 8.23 -7.68
N ALA A 80 -5.57 8.05 -6.89
CA ALA A 80 -5.28 8.93 -5.77
C ALA A 80 -4.95 10.35 -6.27
N THR A 81 -4.23 10.50 -7.40
CA THR A 81 -3.98 11.79 -8.04
C THR A 81 -5.27 12.50 -8.41
N ALA A 82 -6.20 11.80 -9.07
CA ALA A 82 -7.48 12.38 -9.44
C ALA A 82 -8.31 12.77 -8.21
N ARG A 83 -8.44 11.88 -7.22
CA ARG A 83 -9.21 12.14 -6.01
C ARG A 83 -8.66 13.31 -5.21
N ILE A 84 -7.35 13.33 -4.97
CA ILE A 84 -6.69 14.41 -4.22
C ILE A 84 -6.85 15.76 -4.93
N ALA A 85 -6.65 15.82 -6.25
CA ALA A 85 -6.82 17.05 -7.00
C ALA A 85 -8.26 17.59 -6.92
N LEU A 86 -9.26 16.70 -7.02
CA LEU A 86 -10.67 17.07 -6.89
C LEU A 86 -11.01 17.53 -5.45
N ASP A 87 -10.55 16.81 -4.44
CA ASP A 87 -10.83 17.13 -3.04
C ASP A 87 -10.18 18.45 -2.65
N LEU A 88 -8.92 18.71 -3.04
CA LEU A 88 -8.24 19.99 -2.80
C LEU A 88 -8.90 21.17 -3.53
N ALA A 89 -9.49 20.95 -4.71
CA ALA A 89 -10.25 21.97 -5.40
C ALA A 89 -11.59 22.25 -4.72
N ASP A 90 -12.30 21.23 -4.27
CA ASP A 90 -13.56 21.38 -3.52
C ASP A 90 -13.34 22.07 -2.18
N GLU A 91 -12.19 21.87 -1.53
CA GLU A 91 -11.77 22.54 -0.30
C GLU A 91 -11.20 23.96 -0.54
N GLY A 92 -11.03 24.36 -1.81
CA GLY A 92 -10.50 25.68 -2.17
C GLY A 92 -8.99 25.84 -1.93
N VAL A 93 -8.26 24.74 -1.72
CA VAL A 93 -6.80 24.74 -1.55
C VAL A 93 -6.09 24.98 -2.88
N ILE A 94 -6.64 24.46 -3.97
CA ILE A 94 -6.17 24.73 -5.33
C ILE A 94 -7.31 25.25 -6.22
N SER A 95 -6.97 25.89 -7.32
CA SER A 95 -7.96 26.33 -8.30
C SER A 95 -8.50 25.16 -9.14
N LEU A 96 -9.69 25.33 -9.73
CA LEU A 96 -10.23 24.35 -10.70
C LEU A 96 -9.30 24.15 -11.90
N ASP A 97 -8.63 25.19 -12.37
CA ASP A 97 -7.66 25.09 -13.48
C ASP A 97 -6.44 24.23 -13.08
N GLU A 98 -5.96 24.38 -11.87
CA GLU A 98 -4.89 23.53 -11.34
C GLU A 98 -5.35 22.08 -11.21
N ALA A 99 -6.57 21.83 -10.74
CA ALA A 99 -7.14 20.49 -10.68
C ALA A 99 -7.27 19.87 -12.09
N ARG A 100 -7.71 20.63 -13.10
CA ARG A 100 -7.75 20.20 -14.51
C ARG A 100 -6.36 19.80 -15.01
N ARG A 101 -5.37 20.64 -14.76
CA ARG A 101 -3.99 20.40 -15.15
C ARG A 101 -3.43 19.10 -14.52
N ARG A 102 -3.67 18.89 -13.22
CA ARG A 102 -3.21 17.69 -12.49
C ARG A 102 -3.90 16.41 -12.95
N THR A 103 -5.09 16.51 -13.48
CA THR A 103 -5.90 15.38 -13.94
C THR A 103 -5.93 15.22 -15.46
N GLU A 104 -5.10 15.98 -16.17
CA GLU A 104 -4.96 15.87 -17.61
C GLU A 104 -4.51 14.46 -18.01
N GLY A 105 -5.15 13.88 -19.01
CA GLY A 105 -4.87 12.51 -19.49
C GLY A 105 -5.39 11.38 -18.61
N LEU A 106 -5.99 11.65 -17.44
CA LEU A 106 -6.59 10.62 -16.61
C LEU A 106 -7.99 10.26 -17.12
N GLY A 107 -8.09 9.12 -17.80
CA GLY A 107 -9.34 8.52 -18.29
C GLY A 107 -9.59 7.14 -17.71
N GLU A 108 -10.55 6.41 -18.27
CA GLU A 108 -10.93 5.07 -17.82
C GLU A 108 -9.73 4.12 -17.74
N ASP A 109 -8.85 4.12 -18.75
CA ASP A 109 -7.70 3.22 -18.79
C ASP A 109 -6.71 3.44 -17.65
N GLN A 110 -6.45 4.71 -17.28
CA GLN A 110 -5.52 5.07 -16.21
C GLN A 110 -6.14 4.87 -14.83
N LEU A 111 -7.46 5.00 -14.72
CA LEU A 111 -8.20 4.91 -13.47
C LEU A 111 -8.76 3.52 -13.18
N ALA A 112 -8.85 2.65 -14.20
CA ALA A 112 -9.28 1.28 -14.00
C ALA A 112 -8.26 0.49 -13.17
N VAL A 113 -8.73 -0.17 -12.10
CA VAL A 113 -7.90 -1.06 -11.27
C VAL A 113 -8.38 -2.49 -11.40
N PRO A 114 -7.47 -3.46 -11.40
CA PRO A 114 -7.86 -4.85 -11.30
C PRO A 114 -8.50 -5.13 -9.95
N ARG A 115 -9.59 -5.89 -9.96
CA ARG A 115 -10.30 -6.36 -8.78
C ARG A 115 -10.61 -7.85 -8.91
N VAL A 116 -10.46 -8.56 -7.81
CA VAL A 116 -10.89 -9.97 -7.72
C VAL A 116 -12.40 -10.03 -7.74
N VAL A 117 -12.95 -10.94 -8.56
CA VAL A 117 -14.39 -11.24 -8.60
C VAL A 117 -14.59 -12.65 -8.09
N THR A 118 -15.29 -12.78 -6.97
CA THR A 118 -15.70 -14.06 -6.42
C THR A 118 -17.17 -14.29 -6.74
N GLU A 119 -17.48 -15.40 -7.40
CA GLU A 119 -18.88 -15.83 -7.57
C GLU A 119 -19.42 -16.34 -6.22
N HIS A 120 -20.73 -16.24 -6.02
CA HIS A 120 -21.39 -16.79 -4.84
C HIS A 120 -21.08 -18.30 -4.71
N GLY A 121 -20.46 -18.69 -3.60
CA GLY A 121 -20.00 -20.07 -3.38
C GLY A 121 -18.55 -20.36 -3.82
N ALA A 122 -17.80 -19.34 -4.28
CA ALA A 122 -16.39 -19.48 -4.61
C ALA A 122 -15.53 -19.77 -3.36
N ALA A 123 -14.30 -20.24 -3.61
CA ALA A 123 -13.32 -20.51 -2.57
C ALA A 123 -13.15 -19.32 -1.61
N GLN A 124 -12.99 -19.60 -0.34
CA GLN A 124 -12.64 -18.60 0.67
C GLN A 124 -11.16 -18.18 0.49
N PRO A 125 -10.79 -16.92 0.80
CA PRO A 125 -9.38 -16.57 0.83
C PRO A 125 -8.63 -17.41 1.86
N LEU A 126 -7.39 -17.79 1.55
CA LEU A 126 -6.52 -18.53 2.47
C LEU A 126 -6.17 -17.73 3.71
N ALA A 127 -5.94 -16.44 3.52
CA ALA A 127 -5.50 -15.55 4.58
C ALA A 127 -5.85 -14.09 4.24
N GLN A 128 -5.68 -13.25 5.26
CA GLN A 128 -5.85 -11.80 5.17
C GLN A 128 -4.58 -11.10 5.63
N ALA A 129 -4.20 -10.02 4.96
CA ALA A 129 -3.06 -9.20 5.32
C ALA A 129 -3.38 -7.72 5.14
N VAL A 130 -2.49 -6.85 5.61
CA VAL A 130 -2.67 -5.40 5.48
C VAL A 130 -2.22 -4.96 4.09
N SER A 131 -3.11 -4.32 3.34
CA SER A 131 -2.77 -3.75 2.04
C SER A 131 -1.80 -2.57 2.22
N ALA A 132 -0.63 -2.65 1.62
CA ALA A 132 0.34 -1.56 1.55
C ALA A 132 0.41 -0.95 0.15
N ALA A 133 0.01 -1.67 -0.90
CA ALA A 133 -0.14 -1.16 -2.26
C ALA A 133 -1.28 -1.89 -2.99
N HIS A 134 -2.12 -1.12 -3.66
CA HIS A 134 -3.31 -1.63 -4.35
C HIS A 134 -2.99 -2.38 -5.65
N GLY A 135 -4.01 -3.05 -6.18
CA GLY A 135 -3.96 -3.84 -7.40
C GLY A 135 -4.19 -5.32 -7.14
N VAL A 136 -4.12 -6.13 -8.17
CA VAL A 136 -4.15 -7.60 -8.07
C VAL A 136 -2.90 -8.16 -8.73
N ALA A 137 -2.19 -9.02 -8.02
CA ALA A 137 -1.05 -9.74 -8.57
C ALA A 137 -1.30 -11.25 -8.50
N ILE A 138 -1.09 -11.93 -9.63
CA ILE A 138 -1.21 -13.38 -9.76
C ILE A 138 0.15 -13.90 -10.20
N GLY A 139 0.67 -14.89 -9.49
CA GLY A 139 1.97 -15.45 -9.83
C GLY A 139 2.38 -16.62 -8.96
N GLU A 140 3.52 -17.17 -9.28
CA GLU A 140 4.11 -18.30 -8.57
C GLU A 140 4.87 -17.81 -7.34
N ILE A 141 4.76 -18.55 -6.25
CA ILE A 141 5.50 -18.31 -5.01
C ILE A 141 7.00 -18.42 -5.27
N VAL A 142 7.76 -17.40 -4.88
CA VAL A 142 9.23 -17.44 -4.79
C VAL A 142 9.68 -16.92 -3.44
N LEU A 143 10.78 -17.52 -2.92
CA LEU A 143 11.26 -17.23 -1.58
C LEU A 143 12.58 -16.45 -1.57
N ASP A 144 13.21 -16.27 -2.73
CA ASP A 144 14.45 -15.51 -2.90
C ASP A 144 14.65 -15.01 -4.34
N GLU A 145 15.71 -14.23 -4.53
CA GLU A 145 16.06 -13.67 -5.84
C GLU A 145 16.42 -14.72 -6.89
N ALA A 146 17.12 -15.78 -6.49
CA ALA A 146 17.56 -16.82 -7.43
C ALA A 146 16.35 -17.55 -8.04
N ALA A 147 15.37 -17.91 -7.21
CA ALA A 147 14.11 -18.50 -7.66
C ALA A 147 13.30 -17.51 -8.52
N ALA A 148 13.23 -16.21 -8.10
CA ALA A 148 12.54 -15.19 -8.87
C ALA A 148 13.10 -15.07 -10.29
N ARG A 149 14.42 -14.99 -10.43
CA ARG A 149 15.10 -14.93 -11.73
C ARG A 149 14.88 -16.17 -12.57
N ALA A 150 15.01 -17.36 -11.97
CA ALA A 150 14.84 -18.63 -12.67
C ALA A 150 13.42 -18.79 -13.22
N ARG A 151 12.40 -18.47 -12.40
CA ARG A 151 10.99 -18.57 -12.82
C ARG A 151 10.61 -17.50 -13.83
N GLN A 152 11.10 -16.27 -13.67
CA GLN A 152 10.91 -15.20 -14.66
C GLN A 152 11.54 -15.57 -16.02
N ALA A 153 12.76 -16.13 -16.02
CA ALA A 153 13.42 -16.61 -17.25
C ALA A 153 12.63 -17.72 -17.94
N ALA A 154 11.86 -18.50 -17.18
CA ALA A 154 10.92 -19.51 -17.71
C ALA A 154 9.57 -18.90 -18.16
N GLY A 155 9.40 -17.59 -18.10
CA GLY A 155 8.19 -16.89 -18.51
C GLY A 155 7.09 -16.80 -17.45
N ALA A 156 7.37 -17.19 -16.21
CA ALA A 156 6.39 -17.12 -15.13
C ALA A 156 6.34 -15.72 -14.50
N THR A 157 5.15 -15.28 -14.12
CA THR A 157 4.96 -14.17 -13.19
C THR A 157 5.19 -14.69 -11.77
N VAL A 158 5.92 -13.96 -10.94
CA VAL A 158 6.30 -14.40 -9.60
C VAL A 158 5.80 -13.45 -8.51
N LEU A 159 5.54 -14.02 -7.33
CA LEU A 159 5.19 -13.32 -6.10
C LEU A 159 6.26 -13.62 -5.06
N LEU A 160 6.89 -12.57 -4.53
CA LEU A 160 7.91 -12.72 -3.49
C LEU A 160 7.25 -12.85 -2.11
N LEU A 161 7.53 -13.95 -1.41
CA LEU A 161 7.07 -14.18 -0.05
C LEU A 161 8.25 -14.11 0.93
N ARG A 162 8.12 -13.27 1.97
CA ARG A 162 9.18 -13.08 2.96
C ARG A 162 8.63 -13.07 4.38
N GLN A 163 9.43 -13.50 5.35
CA GLN A 163 9.10 -13.31 6.76
C GLN A 163 9.09 -11.82 7.10
N ASP A 164 10.19 -11.16 6.80
CA ASP A 164 10.40 -9.71 6.80
C ASP A 164 11.08 -9.35 5.49
N ALA A 165 10.70 -8.25 4.85
CA ALA A 165 11.37 -7.80 3.64
C ALA A 165 12.50 -6.82 4.01
N GLU A 166 13.69 -7.13 3.54
CA GLU A 166 14.92 -6.39 3.80
C GLU A 166 15.45 -5.72 2.52
N THR A 167 16.42 -4.82 2.67
CA THR A 167 17.06 -4.14 1.51
C THR A 167 17.63 -5.14 0.49
N ARG A 168 18.14 -6.29 0.94
CA ARG A 168 18.63 -7.34 0.05
C ARG A 168 17.56 -7.98 -0.84
N ASP A 169 16.28 -7.84 -0.49
CA ASP A 169 15.15 -8.40 -1.25
C ASP A 169 14.70 -7.50 -2.41
N LEU A 170 15.28 -6.29 -2.53
CA LEU A 170 14.87 -5.30 -3.54
C LEU A 170 15.05 -5.82 -4.98
N ALA A 171 16.11 -6.57 -5.25
CA ALA A 171 16.33 -7.16 -6.58
C ALA A 171 15.27 -8.21 -6.93
N ALA A 172 14.83 -9.02 -5.96
CA ALA A 172 13.73 -9.96 -6.14
C ALA A 172 12.38 -9.24 -6.29
N LEU A 173 12.18 -8.17 -5.52
CA LEU A 173 10.98 -7.34 -5.58
C LEU A 173 10.83 -6.64 -6.94
N ASP A 174 11.91 -6.17 -7.53
CA ASP A 174 11.89 -5.56 -8.86
C ASP A 174 11.35 -6.52 -9.92
N ILE A 175 11.71 -7.79 -9.83
CA ILE A 175 11.25 -8.88 -10.71
C ILE A 175 9.80 -9.26 -10.42
N ALA A 176 9.41 -9.32 -9.16
CA ALA A 176 8.12 -9.82 -8.72
C ALA A 176 6.96 -8.89 -9.13
N ALA A 177 5.79 -9.44 -9.39
CA ALA A 177 4.55 -8.70 -9.58
C ALA A 177 3.95 -8.23 -8.25
N GLY A 178 4.28 -8.89 -7.15
CA GLY A 178 3.81 -8.53 -5.82
C GLY A 178 4.67 -9.08 -4.69
N LEU A 179 4.48 -8.49 -3.52
CA LEU A 179 5.15 -8.85 -2.27
C LEU A 179 4.10 -9.23 -1.22
N LEU A 180 4.35 -10.31 -0.50
CA LEU A 180 3.63 -10.71 0.70
C LEU A 180 4.62 -10.93 1.84
N THR A 181 4.41 -10.26 2.98
CA THR A 181 5.25 -10.46 4.16
C THR A 181 4.44 -10.92 5.37
N ALA A 182 5.05 -11.80 6.18
CA ALA A 182 4.47 -12.24 7.44
C ALA A 182 4.45 -11.10 8.47
N ARG A 183 5.46 -10.25 8.44
CA ARG A 183 5.62 -9.08 9.33
C ARG A 183 5.76 -7.80 8.51
N GLY A 184 5.69 -6.68 9.20
CA GLY A 184 5.87 -5.37 8.60
C GLY A 184 4.61 -4.51 8.63
N ALA A 185 4.80 -3.21 8.46
CA ALA A 185 3.76 -2.20 8.40
C ALA A 185 3.68 -1.58 6.98
N ARG A 186 2.63 -0.83 6.70
CA ARG A 186 2.47 -0.07 5.44
C ARG A 186 3.59 0.94 5.19
N THR A 187 4.22 1.39 6.25
CA THR A 187 5.33 2.36 6.26
C THR A 187 6.70 1.69 6.20
N SER A 188 6.77 0.34 6.24
CA SER A 188 8.03 -0.38 6.11
C SER A 188 8.75 -0.03 4.80
N HIS A 189 10.07 -0.05 4.82
CA HIS A 189 10.90 0.27 3.64
C HIS A 189 10.48 -0.53 2.40
N ALA A 190 10.24 -1.84 2.55
CA ALA A 190 9.79 -2.69 1.45
C ALA A 190 8.41 -2.31 0.90
N ALA A 191 7.47 -1.91 1.77
CA ALA A 191 6.16 -1.43 1.36
C ALA A 191 6.25 -0.11 0.58
N VAL A 192 7.13 0.79 1.01
CA VAL A 192 7.41 2.05 0.30
C VAL A 192 8.01 1.78 -1.07
N VAL A 193 9.01 0.90 -1.15
CA VAL A 193 9.64 0.53 -2.43
C VAL A 193 8.66 -0.19 -3.35
N ALA A 194 7.86 -1.13 -2.84
CA ALA A 194 6.84 -1.82 -3.63
C ALA A 194 5.87 -0.83 -4.29
N ARG A 195 5.39 0.18 -3.54
CA ARG A 195 4.57 1.27 -4.10
C ARG A 195 5.29 2.07 -5.17
N GLN A 196 6.58 2.37 -4.96
CA GLN A 196 7.39 3.11 -5.95
C GLN A 196 7.56 2.34 -7.25
N LEU A 197 7.68 1.02 -7.16
CA LEU A 197 7.79 0.11 -8.30
C LEU A 197 6.43 -0.27 -8.91
N GLY A 198 5.31 0.22 -8.35
CA GLY A 198 3.96 -0.11 -8.82
C GLY A 198 3.58 -1.58 -8.58
N LYS A 199 4.20 -2.23 -7.59
CA LYS A 199 3.94 -3.64 -7.25
C LYS A 199 2.84 -3.75 -6.20
N VAL A 200 2.03 -4.79 -6.29
CA VAL A 200 1.07 -5.14 -5.22
C VAL A 200 1.85 -5.51 -3.96
N CYS A 201 1.42 -5.01 -2.81
CA CYS A 201 2.12 -5.27 -1.56
C CYS A 201 1.13 -5.52 -0.43
N LEU A 202 1.24 -6.68 0.16
CA LEU A 202 0.52 -7.10 1.37
C LEU A 202 1.53 -7.36 2.49
N VAL A 203 1.30 -6.78 3.67
CA VAL A 203 2.22 -6.88 4.81
C VAL A 203 1.50 -7.36 6.06
N GLY A 204 2.26 -7.87 7.02
CA GLY A 204 1.71 -8.27 8.32
C GLY A 204 0.73 -9.46 8.23
N CYS A 205 0.98 -10.41 7.35
CA CYS A 205 0.19 -11.64 7.27
C CYS A 205 0.59 -12.61 8.40
N GLU A 206 -0.06 -12.51 9.54
CA GLU A 206 0.24 -13.35 10.72
C GLU A 206 0.08 -14.86 10.45
N GLN A 207 -0.75 -15.22 9.45
CA GLN A 207 -1.02 -16.59 9.05
C GLN A 207 0.02 -17.15 8.07
N LEU A 208 1.06 -16.37 7.70
CA LEU A 208 2.14 -16.79 6.82
C LEU A 208 3.33 -17.30 7.63
N VAL A 209 3.70 -18.56 7.42
CA VAL A 209 4.93 -19.16 7.94
C VAL A 209 5.76 -19.67 6.78
N ILE A 210 7.02 -19.27 6.72
CA ILE A 210 7.93 -19.64 5.61
C ILE A 210 8.98 -20.63 6.12
N ASP A 211 9.03 -21.79 5.48
CA ASP A 211 10.07 -22.82 5.66
C ASP A 211 11.04 -22.75 4.47
N THR A 212 12.01 -21.86 4.57
CA THR A 212 13.00 -21.63 3.50
C THR A 212 13.83 -22.88 3.19
N PRO A 213 14.32 -23.67 4.17
CA PRO A 213 15.07 -24.89 3.90
C PRO A 213 14.33 -25.92 3.04
N HIS A 214 13.03 -26.09 3.25
CA HIS A 214 12.21 -27.04 2.52
C HIS A 214 11.46 -26.41 1.34
N ARG A 215 11.69 -25.13 1.06
CA ARG A 215 11.04 -24.38 -0.03
C ARG A 215 9.51 -24.47 0.03
N ARG A 216 8.94 -24.29 1.22
CA ARG A 216 7.50 -24.37 1.48
C ARG A 216 7.02 -23.19 2.30
N VAL A 217 5.74 -22.92 2.20
CA VAL A 217 5.05 -21.94 3.04
C VAL A 217 3.78 -22.57 3.60
N ARG A 218 3.40 -22.16 4.81
CA ARG A 218 2.08 -22.44 5.35
C ARG A 218 1.31 -21.12 5.41
N LEU A 219 0.13 -21.08 4.81
CA LEU A 219 -0.70 -19.91 4.68
C LEU A 219 -2.15 -20.26 5.00
N GLY A 220 -2.73 -19.62 6.02
CA GLY A 220 -4.10 -19.90 6.44
C GLY A 220 -4.36 -21.35 6.85
N GLY A 221 -3.31 -22.07 7.30
CA GLY A 221 -3.38 -23.47 7.66
C GLY A 221 -3.07 -24.46 6.53
N GLU A 222 -3.03 -24.01 5.28
CA GLU A 222 -2.65 -24.83 4.13
C GLU A 222 -1.14 -24.79 3.86
N GLU A 223 -0.58 -25.94 3.46
CA GLU A 223 0.82 -26.04 3.04
C GLU A 223 0.92 -25.89 1.53
N LEU A 224 1.81 -25.01 1.08
CA LEU A 224 2.05 -24.69 -0.32
C LEU A 224 3.54 -24.82 -0.63
N ALA A 225 3.87 -25.37 -1.79
CA ALA A 225 5.23 -25.41 -2.26
C ALA A 225 5.61 -24.12 -3.01
N GLU A 226 6.90 -23.82 -3.04
CA GLU A 226 7.41 -22.81 -3.96
C GLU A 226 7.06 -23.18 -5.41
N GLY A 227 6.66 -22.22 -6.21
CA GLY A 227 6.14 -22.41 -7.57
C GLY A 227 4.63 -22.62 -7.65
N GLU A 228 3.92 -22.86 -6.54
CA GLU A 228 2.45 -22.80 -6.57
C GLU A 228 1.95 -21.37 -6.78
N VAL A 229 0.80 -21.27 -7.44
CA VAL A 229 0.23 -19.97 -7.81
C VAL A 229 -0.63 -19.40 -6.67
N LEU A 230 -0.45 -18.12 -6.40
CA LEU A 230 -1.32 -17.32 -5.52
C LEU A 230 -1.87 -16.12 -6.27
N THR A 231 -2.95 -15.58 -5.75
CA THR A 231 -3.46 -14.25 -6.09
C THR A 231 -3.42 -13.37 -4.84
N LEU A 232 -2.77 -12.21 -4.94
CA LEU A 232 -2.76 -11.17 -3.92
C LEU A 232 -3.72 -10.06 -4.34
N ASP A 233 -4.73 -9.79 -3.53
CA ASP A 233 -5.66 -8.68 -3.73
C ASP A 233 -5.28 -7.50 -2.83
N GLY A 234 -4.55 -6.56 -3.39
CA GLY A 234 -4.17 -5.32 -2.70
C GLY A 234 -5.35 -4.37 -2.44
N GLY A 235 -6.52 -4.62 -3.00
CA GLY A 235 -7.73 -3.86 -2.70
C GLY A 235 -8.35 -4.26 -1.36
N SER A 236 -8.53 -5.56 -1.16
CA SER A 236 -9.15 -6.13 0.04
C SER A 236 -8.15 -6.64 1.08
N GLY A 237 -6.90 -6.89 0.70
CA GLY A 237 -5.90 -7.58 1.53
C GLY A 237 -6.02 -9.10 1.50
N ALA A 238 -6.95 -9.65 0.74
CA ALA A 238 -7.18 -11.09 0.67
C ALA A 238 -6.12 -11.82 -0.17
N ILE A 239 -5.82 -13.05 0.24
CA ILE A 239 -4.86 -13.92 -0.44
C ILE A 239 -5.58 -15.21 -0.83
N TRP A 240 -5.47 -15.56 -2.11
CA TRP A 240 -6.19 -16.69 -2.68
C TRP A 240 -5.23 -17.73 -3.23
N ARG A 241 -5.60 -19.01 -3.12
CA ARG A 241 -4.88 -20.10 -3.81
C ARG A 241 -5.22 -20.09 -5.29
N GLY A 242 -4.20 -20.22 -6.13
CA GLY A 242 -4.35 -20.24 -7.57
C GLY A 242 -4.62 -18.88 -8.20
N ALA A 243 -4.90 -18.88 -9.48
CA ALA A 243 -5.31 -17.74 -10.24
C ALA A 243 -6.84 -17.54 -10.12
N VAL A 244 -7.25 -16.44 -9.51
CA VAL A 244 -8.67 -16.10 -9.43
C VAL A 244 -9.05 -15.11 -10.52
N ARG A 245 -10.33 -15.13 -10.91
CA ARG A 245 -10.85 -14.22 -11.93
C ARG A 245 -10.73 -12.76 -11.48
N THR A 246 -10.23 -11.92 -12.38
CA THR A 246 -10.14 -10.48 -12.17
C THR A 246 -10.93 -9.72 -13.22
N VAL A 247 -11.45 -8.56 -12.85
CA VAL A 247 -12.04 -7.58 -13.75
C VAL A 247 -11.35 -6.23 -13.55
N ARG A 248 -11.35 -5.39 -14.56
CA ARG A 248 -10.93 -4.00 -14.41
C ARG A 248 -12.15 -3.18 -14.02
N GLU A 249 -12.13 -2.61 -12.83
CA GLU A 249 -13.19 -1.76 -12.32
C GLU A 249 -12.78 -0.30 -12.44
N VAL A 250 -13.65 0.49 -13.09
CA VAL A 250 -13.48 1.93 -13.22
C VAL A 250 -14.30 2.60 -12.12
N PRO A 251 -13.70 3.48 -11.29
CA PRO A 251 -14.43 4.18 -10.23
C PRO A 251 -15.39 5.21 -10.82
N GLN A 252 -16.67 4.87 -10.92
CA GLN A 252 -17.69 5.67 -11.59
C GLN A 252 -17.91 7.03 -10.90
N ASP A 253 -17.83 7.08 -9.57
CA ASP A 253 -17.89 8.31 -8.79
C ASP A 253 -16.80 9.30 -9.19
N LEU A 254 -15.56 8.80 -9.32
CA LEU A 254 -14.40 9.58 -9.69
C LEU A 254 -14.49 10.06 -11.14
N MET A 255 -14.97 9.20 -12.05
CA MET A 255 -15.19 9.56 -13.44
C MET A 255 -16.24 10.67 -13.58
N ALA A 256 -17.33 10.59 -12.85
CA ALA A 256 -18.38 11.62 -12.85
C ALA A 256 -17.85 12.98 -12.35
N ARG A 257 -17.05 12.99 -11.28
CA ARG A 257 -16.41 14.22 -10.75
C ARG A 257 -15.43 14.81 -11.77
N LEU A 258 -14.59 13.99 -12.42
CA LEU A 258 -13.68 14.44 -13.47
C LEU A 258 -14.42 15.00 -14.68
N ALA A 259 -15.53 14.38 -15.10
CA ALA A 259 -16.36 14.90 -16.18
C ALA A 259 -16.94 16.28 -15.82
N ALA A 260 -17.46 16.44 -14.62
CA ALA A 260 -17.96 17.74 -14.13
C ALA A 260 -16.87 18.81 -14.08
N LEU A 261 -15.66 18.47 -13.60
CA LEU A 261 -14.51 19.39 -13.57
C LEU A 261 -14.12 19.88 -14.98
N ARG A 262 -14.23 19.03 -15.99
CA ARG A 262 -13.87 19.34 -17.40
C ARG A 262 -14.95 20.13 -18.14
N ALA A 263 -16.21 20.01 -17.71
CA ALA A 263 -17.36 20.69 -18.36
C ALA A 263 -17.54 22.15 -17.91
N GLY A 264 -17.09 22.51 -16.73
CA GLY A 264 -17.16 23.87 -16.15
C GLY A 264 -15.91 24.67 -16.44
#